data_a65887c8a7f1fa9b9fa4425c893dff11
#
_entry.id   a65887c8a7f1fa9b9fa4425c893dff11
#
_cell.length_a   1.000
_cell.length_b   1.000
_cell.length_c   1.000
_cell.angle_alpha   90.00
_cell.angle_beta   90.00
_cell.angle_gamma   90.00
#
_symmetry.space_group_name_H-M   'P 1'
#
loop_
_entity.id
_entity.type
_entity.pdbx_description
1 polymer ?
#
loop_
_entity_poly.entity_id
_entity_poly.type
_entity_poly.pdbx_seq_one_letter_code
_entity_poly.pdbx_strand_id
1 'polypeptide(L)'
;MRPYPSYALELDRPEWYETYLKESLSDFMADYWKENNVASAFYAKRLPDRIYLGNQFCRLLFPKKEILFALLEKARSERLGVTVSFACQPEVSLKEAEQLLESLRSWCQQNGSIEIVVNDWGIAQLVGRYPEQFELCMGTLLNKRKKDPRLSYLKSRLPDRDTGLLAENSLNADFYQKALEKSFGFVRYEWESCGYPQRFPEGKNSLHIPFYQTNTSQYCPLYAQCREHNRGRQYLQTECPGYCQTKTFLYPEHLHMTGRYNSVFSLDQTVLRALETDSVENAAFGKEEQGVRPDRAVLNLL
;
A
#
# COMPACT_ATOMS: atom_id res chain seq x y z
N MET A 1 18.30 -10.98 -15.35
CA MET A 1 17.59 -10.96 -14.07
C MET A 1 18.13 -9.77 -13.28
N ARG A 2 17.31 -8.82 -12.82
CA ARG A 2 17.81 -7.74 -11.96
C ARG A 2 18.18 -8.41 -10.61
N PRO A 3 19.35 -8.13 -10.05
CA PRO A 3 19.81 -8.77 -8.80
C PRO A 3 18.96 -8.37 -7.59
N TYR A 4 18.10 -7.36 -7.74
CA TYR A 4 17.27 -6.79 -6.68
C TYR A 4 15.83 -6.64 -7.16
N PRO A 5 14.84 -6.76 -6.26
CA PRO A 5 13.45 -6.49 -6.58
C PRO A 5 13.27 -5.04 -7.07
N SER A 6 12.18 -4.81 -7.82
CA SER A 6 11.72 -3.47 -8.17
C SER A 6 11.50 -2.65 -6.91
N TYR A 7 11.86 -1.39 -6.91
CA TYR A 7 11.67 -0.48 -5.79
C TYR A 7 10.62 0.56 -6.14
N ALA A 8 9.55 0.60 -5.38
CA ALA A 8 8.46 1.54 -5.53
C ALA A 8 8.29 2.44 -4.31
N LEU A 9 7.84 3.66 -4.54
CA LEU A 9 7.46 4.60 -3.50
C LEU A 9 5.95 4.80 -3.50
N GLU A 10 5.32 4.75 -2.33
CA GLU A 10 3.90 5.07 -2.17
C GLU A 10 3.73 6.56 -1.84
N LEU A 11 3.06 7.28 -2.73
CA LEU A 11 2.60 8.66 -2.51
C LEU A 11 1.11 8.60 -2.19
N ASP A 12 0.79 8.76 -0.93
CA ASP A 12 -0.55 8.52 -0.39
C ASP A 12 -1.20 9.76 0.25
N ARG A 13 -0.53 10.94 0.14
CA ARG A 13 -0.92 12.19 0.80
C ARG A 13 -0.86 13.40 -0.12
N PRO A 14 -1.81 14.36 0.03
CA PRO A 14 -1.83 15.58 -0.77
C PRO A 14 -0.51 16.36 -0.75
N GLU A 15 0.15 16.49 0.41
CA GLU A 15 1.42 17.22 0.54
C GLU A 15 2.52 16.57 -0.32
N TRP A 16 2.58 15.25 -0.38
CA TRP A 16 3.55 14.56 -1.23
C TRP A 16 3.25 14.70 -2.72
N TYR A 17 1.97 14.76 -3.10
CA TYR A 17 1.61 15.02 -4.50
C TYR A 17 2.12 16.37 -4.97
N GLU A 18 1.89 17.41 -4.15
CA GLU A 18 2.31 18.77 -4.50
C GLU A 18 3.83 18.94 -4.51
N THR A 19 4.53 18.36 -3.54
CA THR A 19 5.98 18.41 -3.46
C THR A 19 6.61 17.69 -4.64
N TYR A 20 6.16 16.47 -4.94
CA TYR A 20 6.67 15.70 -6.07
C TYR A 20 6.42 16.40 -7.41
N LEU A 21 5.31 17.09 -7.59
CA LEU A 21 5.04 17.85 -8.82
C LEU A 21 6.00 19.02 -9.05
N LYS A 22 6.56 19.59 -7.99
CA LYS A 22 7.44 20.78 -8.06
C LYS A 22 8.92 20.46 -8.17
N GLU A 23 9.34 19.29 -7.70
CA GLU A 23 10.75 18.90 -7.54
C GLU A 23 11.17 17.84 -8.56
N SER A 24 12.46 17.68 -8.77
CA SER A 24 12.97 16.49 -9.44
C SER A 24 12.77 15.26 -8.55
N LEU A 25 12.71 14.05 -9.13
CA LEU A 25 12.63 12.81 -8.34
C LEU A 25 13.77 12.72 -7.32
N SER A 26 14.96 13.15 -7.67
CA SER A 26 16.13 13.10 -6.77
C SER A 26 15.98 14.03 -5.57
N ASP A 27 15.53 15.27 -5.80
CA ASP A 27 15.35 16.26 -4.74
C ASP A 27 14.18 15.85 -3.83
N PHE A 28 13.07 15.45 -4.44
CA PHE A 28 11.92 14.90 -3.73
C PHE A 28 12.32 13.73 -2.81
N MET A 29 13.11 12.78 -3.30
CA MET A 29 13.55 11.65 -2.49
C MET A 29 14.46 12.07 -1.33
N ALA A 30 15.31 13.08 -1.52
CA ALA A 30 16.15 13.63 -0.45
C ALA A 30 15.30 14.23 0.68
N ASP A 31 14.28 15.02 0.32
CA ASP A 31 13.37 15.62 1.29
C ASP A 31 12.46 14.56 1.95
N TYR A 32 11.97 13.59 1.19
CA TYR A 32 11.18 12.46 1.71
C TYR A 32 11.93 11.68 2.79
N TRP A 33 13.22 11.37 2.58
CA TRP A 33 14.05 10.69 3.57
C TRP A 33 14.26 11.54 4.82
N LYS A 34 14.55 12.82 4.64
CA LYS A 34 14.77 13.75 5.74
C LYS A 34 13.52 13.92 6.62
N GLU A 35 12.35 14.11 6.02
CA GLU A 35 11.11 14.32 6.76
C GLU A 35 10.65 13.07 7.52
N ASN A 36 10.85 11.89 6.94
CA ASN A 36 10.48 10.64 7.60
C ASN A 36 11.51 10.15 8.62
N ASN A 37 12.65 10.84 8.74
CA ASN A 37 13.72 10.54 9.70
C ASN A 37 14.22 9.08 9.63
N VAL A 38 14.19 8.51 8.43
CA VAL A 38 14.67 7.15 8.14
C VAL A 38 15.98 7.24 7.38
N ALA A 39 17.08 6.91 8.05
CA ALA A 39 18.37 6.75 7.39
C ALA A 39 18.42 5.34 6.76
N SER A 40 18.22 5.26 5.45
CA SER A 40 18.40 4.00 4.74
C SER A 40 19.66 4.07 3.90
N ALA A 41 20.69 3.31 4.29
CA ALA A 41 21.91 3.16 3.48
C ALA A 41 21.62 2.53 2.12
N PHE A 42 20.62 1.65 2.05
CA PHE A 42 20.27 0.91 0.84
C PHE A 42 19.44 1.74 -0.15
N TYR A 43 18.36 2.38 0.34
CA TYR A 43 17.46 3.14 -0.54
C TYR A 43 17.92 4.57 -0.77
N ALA A 44 18.72 5.17 0.12
CA ALA A 44 19.25 6.54 -0.06
C ALA A 44 20.09 6.70 -1.32
N LYS A 45 20.67 5.61 -1.86
CA LYS A 45 21.47 5.59 -3.09
C LYS A 45 20.70 5.14 -4.33
N ARG A 46 19.40 4.86 -4.19
CA ARG A 46 18.56 4.33 -5.28
C ARG A 46 17.32 5.18 -5.45
N LEU A 47 17.03 5.57 -6.65
CA LEU A 47 15.74 6.15 -7.00
C LEU A 47 14.73 5.02 -7.24
N PRO A 48 13.46 5.22 -6.89
CA PRO A 48 12.40 4.27 -7.22
C PRO A 48 12.28 4.12 -8.74
N ASP A 49 11.90 2.93 -9.18
CA ASP A 49 11.56 2.67 -10.58
C ASP A 49 10.05 2.71 -10.83
N ARG A 50 9.26 2.90 -9.77
CA ARG A 50 7.80 2.96 -9.80
C ARG A 50 7.25 3.86 -8.70
N ILE A 51 6.11 4.45 -8.99
CA ILE A 51 5.34 5.27 -8.04
C ILE A 51 3.93 4.69 -7.89
N TYR A 52 3.47 4.57 -6.63
CA TYR A 52 2.08 4.31 -6.27
C TYR A 52 1.40 5.65 -5.99
N LEU A 53 0.32 5.93 -6.67
CA LEU A 53 -0.46 7.17 -6.56
C LEU A 53 -1.84 6.87 -5.97
N GLY A 54 -2.23 7.61 -4.95
CA GLY A 54 -3.49 7.41 -4.26
C GLY A 54 -3.32 6.84 -2.86
N ASN A 55 -4.42 6.56 -2.18
CA ASN A 55 -4.39 6.05 -0.81
C ASN A 55 -5.22 4.77 -0.71
N GLN A 56 -4.62 3.70 -0.21
CA GLN A 56 -5.26 2.39 -0.10
C GLN A 56 -6.33 2.32 1.00
N PHE A 57 -6.34 3.27 1.94
CA PHE A 57 -7.15 3.21 3.16
C PHE A 57 -8.24 4.28 3.19
N CYS A 58 -7.95 5.50 2.76
CA CYS A 58 -8.87 6.63 2.81
C CYS A 58 -9.14 7.21 1.42
N ARG A 59 -10.36 7.03 0.92
CA ARG A 59 -10.77 7.56 -0.40
C ARG A 59 -10.68 9.09 -0.52
N LEU A 60 -10.81 9.81 0.61
CA LEU A 60 -10.79 11.29 0.64
C LEU A 60 -9.38 11.88 0.54
N LEU A 61 -8.34 11.04 0.60
CA LEU A 61 -6.94 11.42 0.33
C LEU A 61 -6.52 11.11 -1.10
N PHE A 62 -7.39 10.48 -1.88
CA PHE A 62 -7.12 10.25 -3.30
C PHE A 62 -6.92 11.59 -4.02
N PRO A 63 -5.94 11.72 -4.94
CA PRO A 63 -5.68 12.98 -5.62
C PRO A 63 -6.87 13.39 -6.50
N LYS A 64 -7.18 14.67 -6.54
CA LYS A 64 -8.16 15.20 -7.49
C LYS A 64 -7.72 14.86 -8.91
N LYS A 65 -8.68 14.76 -9.82
CA LYS A 65 -8.44 14.33 -11.20
C LYS A 65 -7.29 15.09 -11.86
N GLU A 66 -7.27 16.40 -11.78
CA GLU A 66 -6.25 17.27 -12.39
C GLU A 66 -4.85 16.97 -11.82
N ILE A 67 -4.77 16.79 -10.51
CA ILE A 67 -3.52 16.43 -9.81
C ILE A 67 -3.07 15.03 -10.21
N LEU A 68 -3.97 14.05 -10.26
CA LEU A 68 -3.65 12.69 -10.68
C LEU A 68 -3.02 12.68 -12.08
N PHE A 69 -3.64 13.36 -13.04
CA PHE A 69 -3.12 13.40 -14.41
C PHE A 69 -1.79 14.14 -14.51
N ALA A 70 -1.58 15.21 -13.75
CA ALA A 70 -0.28 15.87 -13.65
C ALA A 70 0.80 14.92 -13.08
N LEU A 71 0.47 14.14 -12.05
CA LEU A 71 1.37 13.11 -11.48
C LEU A 71 1.70 12.01 -12.49
N LEU A 72 0.71 11.55 -13.27
CA LEU A 72 0.92 10.56 -14.33
C LEU A 72 1.90 11.07 -15.40
N GLU A 73 1.70 12.30 -15.88
CA GLU A 73 2.60 12.91 -16.88
C GLU A 73 4.01 13.12 -16.33
N LYS A 74 4.14 13.55 -15.07
CA LYS A 74 5.44 13.68 -14.42
C LYS A 74 6.14 12.34 -14.27
N ALA A 75 5.47 11.33 -13.73
CA ALA A 75 6.05 9.99 -13.58
C ALA A 75 6.51 9.44 -14.94
N ARG A 76 5.71 9.64 -16.00
CA ARG A 76 6.08 9.26 -17.36
C ARG A 76 7.31 10.00 -17.85
N SER A 77 7.41 11.32 -17.63
CA SER A 77 8.58 12.11 -18.03
C SER A 77 9.87 11.64 -17.33
N GLU A 78 9.75 11.13 -16.12
CA GLU A 78 10.83 10.53 -15.32
C GLU A 78 11.01 9.03 -15.59
N ARG A 79 10.26 8.44 -16.53
CA ARG A 79 10.30 7.02 -16.93
C ARG A 79 10.01 6.05 -15.79
N LEU A 80 9.14 6.44 -14.88
CA LEU A 80 8.67 5.60 -13.78
C LEU A 80 7.47 4.76 -14.21
N GLY A 81 7.42 3.52 -13.71
CA GLY A 81 6.18 2.75 -13.72
C GLY A 81 5.15 3.41 -12.81
N VAL A 82 3.86 3.25 -13.12
CA VAL A 82 2.79 3.82 -12.31
C VAL A 82 1.84 2.73 -11.84
N THR A 83 1.46 2.84 -10.57
CA THR A 83 0.37 2.08 -9.95
C THR A 83 -0.60 3.07 -9.31
N VAL A 84 -1.89 3.01 -9.65
CA VAL A 84 -2.92 3.84 -9.00
C VAL A 84 -3.65 3.00 -7.97
N SER A 85 -3.71 3.50 -6.72
CA SER A 85 -4.23 2.74 -5.57
C SER A 85 -5.57 3.29 -5.12
N PHE A 86 -6.63 2.48 -5.23
CA PHE A 86 -7.97 2.81 -4.75
C PHE A 86 -8.20 2.24 -3.35
N ALA A 87 -8.68 3.09 -2.43
CA ALA A 87 -9.29 2.65 -1.18
C ALA A 87 -10.64 1.96 -1.45
N CYS A 88 -11.16 1.27 -0.43
CA CYS A 88 -12.53 0.75 -0.46
C CYS A 88 -13.53 1.90 -0.72
N GLN A 89 -14.38 1.74 -1.74
CA GLN A 89 -15.37 2.73 -2.16
C GLN A 89 -16.77 2.35 -1.64
N PRO A 90 -17.45 3.27 -0.95
CA PRO A 90 -18.86 3.09 -0.68
C PRO A 90 -19.70 3.28 -1.95
N GLU A 91 -20.90 2.73 -1.98
CA GLU A 91 -21.79 2.77 -3.14
C GLU A 91 -21.99 4.19 -3.69
N VAL A 92 -22.10 5.17 -2.79
CA VAL A 92 -22.31 6.58 -3.16
C VAL A 92 -21.16 7.18 -3.97
N SER A 93 -19.96 6.63 -3.92
CA SER A 93 -18.78 7.11 -4.67
C SER A 93 -18.41 6.24 -5.87
N LEU A 94 -19.10 5.12 -6.11
CA LEU A 94 -18.78 4.23 -7.23
C LEU A 94 -18.92 4.91 -8.60
N LYS A 95 -19.92 5.77 -8.77
CA LYS A 95 -20.12 6.51 -10.02
C LYS A 95 -18.96 7.47 -10.33
N GLU A 96 -18.44 8.15 -9.32
CA GLU A 96 -17.27 9.03 -9.47
C GLU A 96 -16.01 8.21 -9.80
N ALA A 97 -15.83 7.06 -9.14
CA ALA A 97 -14.72 6.15 -9.42
C ALA A 97 -14.82 5.60 -10.85
N GLU A 98 -16.00 5.23 -11.34
CA GLU A 98 -16.22 4.78 -12.72
C GLU A 98 -15.86 5.88 -13.74
N GLN A 99 -16.29 7.12 -13.53
CA GLN A 99 -15.93 8.26 -14.39
C GLN A 99 -14.42 8.53 -14.42
N LEU A 100 -13.76 8.36 -13.27
CA LEU A 100 -12.30 8.49 -13.18
C LEU A 100 -11.60 7.37 -13.96
N LEU A 101 -12.06 6.12 -13.81
CA LEU A 101 -11.54 4.97 -14.56
C LEU A 101 -11.68 5.15 -16.08
N GLU A 102 -12.81 5.69 -16.56
CA GLU A 102 -12.97 6.04 -17.98
C GLU A 102 -11.95 7.09 -18.45
N SER A 103 -11.65 8.07 -17.61
CA SER A 103 -10.63 9.08 -17.92
C SER A 103 -9.23 8.48 -17.94
N LEU A 104 -8.91 7.61 -16.99
CA LEU A 104 -7.64 6.86 -16.94
C LEU A 104 -7.52 5.93 -18.14
N ARG A 105 -8.59 5.23 -18.52
CA ARG A 105 -8.62 4.39 -19.72
C ARG A 105 -8.26 5.18 -20.97
N SER A 106 -8.88 6.36 -21.15
CA SER A 106 -8.60 7.23 -22.29
C SER A 106 -7.14 7.70 -22.31
N TRP A 107 -6.57 7.98 -21.14
CA TRP A 107 -5.15 8.31 -21.01
C TRP A 107 -4.26 7.11 -21.37
N CYS A 108 -4.59 5.91 -20.89
CA CYS A 108 -3.83 4.69 -21.16
C CYS A 108 -3.80 4.32 -22.64
N GLN A 109 -4.84 4.61 -23.42
CA GLN A 109 -4.86 4.38 -24.86
C GLN A 109 -3.73 5.09 -25.61
N GLN A 110 -3.23 6.20 -25.06
CA GLN A 110 -2.15 7.01 -25.65
C GLN A 110 -0.79 6.76 -25.00
N ASN A 111 -0.77 6.28 -23.75
CA ASN A 111 0.41 6.26 -22.89
C ASN A 111 0.83 4.85 -22.42
N GLY A 112 0.05 3.82 -22.73
CA GLY A 112 0.28 2.45 -22.28
C GLY A 112 -0.48 2.09 -21.02
N SER A 113 -0.50 0.80 -20.67
CA SER A 113 -1.21 0.29 -19.49
C SER A 113 -0.59 0.74 -18.18
N ILE A 114 -1.44 0.79 -17.14
CA ILE A 114 -1.02 1.06 -15.76
C ILE A 114 -1.55 -0.02 -14.82
N GLU A 115 -0.88 -0.22 -13.70
CA GLU A 115 -1.38 -1.07 -12.63
C GLU A 115 -2.44 -0.32 -11.81
N ILE A 116 -3.52 -1.01 -11.43
CA ILE A 116 -4.56 -0.51 -10.54
C ILE A 116 -4.68 -1.43 -9.33
N VAL A 117 -4.32 -0.93 -8.15
CA VAL A 117 -4.54 -1.63 -6.88
C VAL A 117 -5.96 -1.34 -6.39
N VAL A 118 -6.70 -2.40 -6.09
CA VAL A 118 -8.07 -2.33 -5.62
C VAL A 118 -8.23 -2.98 -4.25
N ASN A 119 -9.01 -2.35 -3.39
CA ASN A 119 -9.26 -2.79 -2.02
C ASN A 119 -10.73 -3.14 -1.75
N ASP A 120 -11.55 -3.22 -2.80
CA ASP A 120 -12.91 -3.76 -2.77
C ASP A 120 -13.28 -4.44 -4.10
N TRP A 121 -14.32 -5.28 -4.04
CA TRP A 121 -14.77 -6.06 -5.19
C TRP A 121 -15.53 -5.26 -6.24
N GLY A 122 -16.16 -4.14 -5.84
CA GLY A 122 -16.87 -3.26 -6.76
C GLY A 122 -15.89 -2.59 -7.73
N ILE A 123 -14.82 -2.01 -7.21
CA ILE A 123 -13.76 -1.42 -8.06
C ILE A 123 -13.04 -2.51 -8.86
N ALA A 124 -12.82 -3.71 -8.28
CA ALA A 124 -12.23 -4.82 -9.03
C ALA A 124 -13.04 -5.17 -10.29
N GLN A 125 -14.38 -5.20 -10.17
CA GLN A 125 -15.27 -5.43 -11.33
C GLN A 125 -15.21 -4.31 -12.35
N LEU A 126 -15.14 -3.05 -11.93
CA LEU A 126 -15.05 -1.90 -12.83
C LEU A 126 -13.73 -1.91 -13.60
N VAL A 127 -12.61 -2.12 -12.93
CA VAL A 127 -11.26 -2.19 -13.53
C VAL A 127 -11.16 -3.39 -14.48
N GLY A 128 -11.68 -4.54 -14.11
CA GLY A 128 -11.65 -5.77 -14.90
C GLY A 128 -12.39 -5.68 -16.25
N ARG A 129 -13.18 -4.63 -16.49
CA ARG A 129 -13.81 -4.36 -17.80
C ARG A 129 -12.80 -3.93 -18.88
N TYR A 130 -11.60 -3.48 -18.47
CA TYR A 130 -10.61 -2.87 -19.37
C TYR A 130 -9.20 -3.50 -19.22
N PRO A 131 -9.07 -4.82 -19.45
CA PRO A 131 -7.81 -5.55 -19.20
C PRO A 131 -6.65 -5.14 -20.13
N GLU A 132 -6.93 -4.46 -21.24
CA GLU A 132 -5.89 -3.93 -22.14
C GLU A 132 -5.24 -2.65 -21.61
N GLN A 133 -5.97 -1.87 -20.79
CA GLN A 133 -5.52 -0.62 -20.24
C GLN A 133 -5.07 -0.75 -18.78
N PHE A 134 -5.63 -1.72 -18.04
CA PHE A 134 -5.40 -1.85 -16.61
C PHE A 134 -4.88 -3.24 -16.22
N GLU A 135 -3.75 -3.26 -15.57
CA GLU A 135 -3.23 -4.44 -14.87
C GLU A 135 -3.84 -4.47 -13.46
N LEU A 136 -4.79 -5.37 -13.23
CA LEU A 136 -5.53 -5.42 -11.97
C LEU A 136 -4.69 -6.06 -10.86
N CYS A 137 -4.47 -5.31 -9.76
CA CYS A 137 -3.70 -5.72 -8.60
C CYS A 137 -4.60 -5.86 -7.36
N MET A 138 -4.51 -6.98 -6.66
CA MET A 138 -5.25 -7.23 -5.43
C MET A 138 -4.60 -6.52 -4.25
N GLY A 139 -5.28 -5.55 -3.67
CA GLY A 139 -4.78 -4.73 -2.58
C GLY A 139 -4.71 -5.46 -1.24
N THR A 140 -4.00 -4.86 -0.29
CA THR A 140 -3.72 -5.43 1.03
C THR A 140 -4.96 -5.68 1.87
N LEU A 141 -6.05 -4.93 1.66
CA LEU A 141 -7.32 -5.12 2.39
C LEU A 141 -8.14 -6.33 1.90
N LEU A 142 -7.93 -6.77 0.67
CA LEU A 142 -8.56 -7.98 0.14
C LEU A 142 -7.74 -9.25 0.46
N ASN A 143 -6.46 -9.09 0.71
CA ASN A 143 -5.56 -10.18 1.06
C ASN A 143 -5.68 -10.53 2.54
N LYS A 144 -6.41 -11.59 2.86
CA LYS A 144 -6.73 -11.98 4.24
C LYS A 144 -5.59 -12.74 4.90
N ARG A 145 -5.01 -12.12 5.91
CA ARG A 145 -3.93 -12.64 6.73
C ARG A 145 -4.07 -12.20 8.18
N LYS A 146 -3.59 -12.99 9.12
CA LYS A 146 -3.43 -12.53 10.50
C LYS A 146 -2.27 -11.52 10.57
N LYS A 147 -2.53 -10.38 11.18
CA LYS A 147 -1.55 -9.33 11.46
C LYS A 147 -1.79 -8.87 12.91
N ASP A 148 -1.09 -9.52 13.86
CA ASP A 148 -1.24 -9.22 15.29
C ASP A 148 0.10 -8.77 15.86
N PRO A 149 0.28 -7.46 16.16
CA PRO A 149 1.54 -6.94 16.69
C PRO A 149 1.92 -7.55 18.05
N ARG A 150 0.96 -8.08 18.82
CA ARG A 150 1.23 -8.72 20.11
C ARG A 150 2.09 -9.98 20.00
N LEU A 151 2.13 -10.61 18.84
CA LEU A 151 2.97 -11.78 18.60
C LEU A 151 4.46 -11.49 18.76
N SER A 152 4.88 -10.25 18.52
CA SER A 152 6.26 -9.80 18.73
C SER A 152 6.67 -9.75 20.21
N TYR A 153 5.71 -9.82 21.12
CA TYR A 153 5.91 -9.69 22.57
C TYR A 153 5.71 -11.00 23.35
N LEU A 154 5.58 -12.12 22.65
CA LEU A 154 5.49 -13.42 23.31
C LEU A 154 6.81 -13.75 24.02
N LYS A 155 6.70 -14.14 25.32
CA LYS A 155 7.86 -14.49 26.13
C LYS A 155 8.48 -15.85 25.79
N SER A 156 7.78 -16.69 25.06
CA SER A 156 8.22 -18.02 24.65
C SER A 156 8.11 -18.20 23.14
N ARG A 157 8.91 -19.12 22.61
CA ARG A 157 8.82 -19.49 21.19
C ARG A 157 7.45 -20.15 20.91
N LEU A 158 6.83 -19.71 19.83
CA LEU A 158 5.64 -20.41 19.33
C LEU A 158 6.02 -21.82 18.85
N PRO A 159 5.14 -22.82 19.07
CA PRO A 159 5.27 -24.12 18.43
C PRO A 159 5.44 -23.98 16.91
N ASP A 160 6.24 -24.85 16.29
CA ASP A 160 6.50 -24.78 14.84
C ASP A 160 5.21 -24.87 14.00
N ARG A 161 4.21 -25.65 14.47
CA ARG A 161 2.87 -25.69 13.86
C ARG A 161 2.20 -24.33 13.84
N ASP A 162 2.25 -23.59 14.94
CA ASP A 162 1.57 -22.27 15.04
C ASP A 162 2.32 -21.22 14.21
N THR A 163 3.64 -21.30 14.16
CA THR A 163 4.46 -20.47 13.27
C THR A 163 4.12 -20.72 11.80
N GLY A 164 3.93 -21.99 11.41
CA GLY A 164 3.48 -22.35 10.06
C GLY A 164 2.11 -21.77 9.73
N LEU A 165 1.14 -21.85 10.67
CA LEU A 165 -0.20 -21.28 10.47
C LEU A 165 -0.20 -19.74 10.34
N LEU A 166 0.74 -19.05 10.97
CA LEU A 166 0.89 -17.61 10.82
C LEU A 166 1.43 -17.21 9.44
N ALA A 167 2.20 -18.07 8.80
CA ALA A 167 2.71 -17.85 7.45
C ALA A 167 1.63 -17.99 6.37
N GLU A 168 0.54 -18.74 6.66
CA GLU A 168 -0.55 -19.00 5.73
C GLU A 168 -1.47 -17.79 5.58
N ASN A 169 -2.08 -17.68 4.40
CA ASN A 169 -3.04 -16.65 4.03
C ASN A 169 -4.08 -17.23 3.05
N SER A 170 -5.10 -16.46 2.71
CA SER A 170 -6.16 -16.92 1.80
C SER A 170 -5.67 -17.33 0.41
N LEU A 171 -4.60 -16.71 -0.09
CA LEU A 171 -4.04 -16.99 -1.42
C LEU A 171 -3.20 -18.28 -1.47
N ASN A 172 -2.88 -18.91 -0.33
CA ASN A 172 -2.25 -20.21 -0.31
C ASN A 172 -3.23 -21.38 -0.61
N ALA A 173 -4.52 -21.07 -0.72
CA ALA A 173 -5.53 -22.02 -1.19
C ALA A 173 -5.64 -21.94 -2.73
N ASP A 174 -5.13 -22.94 -3.43
CA ASP A 174 -5.06 -22.97 -4.91
C ASP A 174 -6.42 -22.72 -5.57
N PHE A 175 -7.49 -23.28 -5.02
CA PHE A 175 -8.83 -23.08 -5.59
C PHE A 175 -9.27 -21.61 -5.51
N TYR A 176 -8.89 -20.91 -4.43
CA TYR A 176 -9.24 -19.51 -4.23
C TYR A 176 -8.46 -18.60 -5.20
N GLN A 177 -7.16 -18.84 -5.33
CA GLN A 177 -6.32 -18.13 -6.29
C GLN A 177 -6.85 -18.29 -7.72
N LYS A 178 -7.13 -19.54 -8.15
CA LYS A 178 -7.72 -19.82 -9.46
C LYS A 178 -9.09 -19.18 -9.66
N ALA A 179 -9.92 -19.15 -8.61
CA ALA A 179 -11.22 -18.49 -8.70
C ALA A 179 -11.09 -16.97 -8.87
N LEU A 180 -10.15 -16.34 -8.16
CA LEU A 180 -9.84 -14.90 -8.30
C LEU A 180 -9.31 -14.56 -9.69
N GLU A 181 -8.37 -15.35 -10.19
CA GLU A 181 -7.82 -15.19 -11.54
C GLU A 181 -8.93 -15.29 -12.59
N LYS A 182 -9.75 -16.34 -12.52
CA LYS A 182 -10.87 -16.55 -13.45
C LYS A 182 -11.94 -15.46 -13.38
N SER A 183 -12.27 -14.97 -12.18
CA SER A 183 -13.38 -14.03 -11.97
C SER A 183 -12.99 -12.57 -12.21
N PHE A 184 -11.74 -12.21 -11.94
CA PHE A 184 -11.28 -10.82 -11.96
C PHE A 184 -10.04 -10.59 -12.83
N GLY A 185 -9.20 -11.60 -13.07
CA GLY A 185 -7.97 -11.46 -13.83
C GLY A 185 -6.86 -10.73 -13.07
N PHE A 186 -6.74 -10.95 -11.76
CA PHE A 186 -5.63 -10.39 -10.98
C PHE A 186 -4.28 -10.88 -11.49
N VAL A 187 -3.37 -9.93 -11.73
CA VAL A 187 -2.02 -10.20 -12.23
C VAL A 187 -0.93 -9.99 -11.17
N ARG A 188 -1.28 -9.37 -10.03
CA ARG A 188 -0.37 -9.06 -8.92
C ARG A 188 -1.13 -9.04 -7.60
N TYR A 189 -0.40 -9.37 -6.53
CA TYR A 189 -0.91 -9.38 -5.16
C TYR A 189 -0.07 -8.44 -4.29
N GLU A 190 -0.75 -7.59 -3.52
CA GLU A 190 -0.11 -6.65 -2.60
C GLU A 190 -0.09 -7.22 -1.18
N TRP A 191 1.04 -7.12 -0.52
CA TRP A 191 1.32 -7.65 0.81
C TRP A 191 1.89 -6.54 1.70
N GLU A 192 1.85 -6.78 3.00
CA GLU A 192 2.54 -5.93 3.98
C GLU A 192 3.46 -6.79 4.84
N SER A 193 4.65 -6.29 5.16
CA SER A 193 5.50 -6.94 6.16
C SER A 193 4.85 -6.84 7.54
N CYS A 194 5.02 -7.84 8.39
CA CYS A 194 4.38 -7.85 9.71
C CYS A 194 5.21 -8.58 10.79
N GLY A 195 6.52 -8.64 10.61
CA GLY A 195 7.46 -9.13 11.63
C GLY A 195 7.55 -10.63 11.77
N TYR A 196 6.86 -11.42 10.96
CA TYR A 196 6.94 -12.88 10.94
C TYR A 196 6.80 -13.45 9.52
N PRO A 197 7.24 -14.71 9.29
CA PRO A 197 7.32 -15.28 7.95
C PRO A 197 6.01 -15.23 7.18
N GLN A 198 6.10 -15.12 5.86
CA GLN A 198 4.99 -15.14 4.92
C GLN A 198 5.24 -16.20 3.85
N ARG A 199 4.17 -16.81 3.40
CA ARG A 199 4.19 -17.69 2.25
C ARG A 199 3.52 -16.98 1.08
N PHE A 200 4.30 -16.62 0.08
CA PHE A 200 3.80 -15.95 -1.12
C PHE A 200 3.31 -16.99 -2.13
N PRO A 201 2.19 -16.71 -2.84
CA PRO A 201 1.74 -17.54 -3.95
C PRO A 201 2.65 -17.33 -5.16
N GLU A 202 2.56 -18.24 -6.13
CA GLU A 202 3.17 -18.05 -7.45
C GLU A 202 2.65 -16.78 -8.12
N GLY A 203 3.49 -16.13 -8.94
CA GLY A 203 3.14 -14.92 -9.66
C GLY A 203 3.83 -13.66 -9.11
N LYS A 204 3.29 -12.49 -9.48
CA LYS A 204 3.85 -11.19 -9.10
C LYS A 204 3.35 -10.79 -7.70
N ASN A 205 4.29 -10.47 -6.81
CA ASN A 205 4.01 -10.08 -5.43
C ASN A 205 4.75 -8.79 -5.07
N SER A 206 4.03 -7.79 -4.54
CA SER A 206 4.60 -6.55 -4.00
C SER A 206 4.54 -6.60 -2.48
N LEU A 207 5.62 -6.24 -1.80
CA LEU A 207 5.67 -6.16 -0.34
C LEU A 207 5.82 -4.72 0.13
N HIS A 208 4.79 -4.20 0.80
CA HIS A 208 4.81 -2.91 1.46
C HIS A 208 5.60 -2.98 2.76
N ILE A 209 6.49 -2.01 2.96
CA ILE A 209 7.42 -1.92 4.09
C ILE A 209 7.62 -0.47 4.53
N PRO A 210 7.90 -0.17 5.80
CA PRO A 210 7.95 -1.06 6.95
C PRO A 210 6.63 -1.13 7.74
N PHE A 211 5.59 -0.38 7.33
CA PHE A 211 4.32 -0.34 8.04
C PHE A 211 3.33 -1.39 7.51
N TYR A 212 2.49 -1.89 8.42
CA TYR A 212 1.39 -2.76 8.06
C TYR A 212 0.11 -2.36 8.79
N GLN A 213 -0.99 -2.44 8.09
CA GLN A 213 -2.31 -2.13 8.60
C GLN A 213 -2.82 -3.27 9.49
N THR A 214 -3.24 -2.95 10.71
CA THR A 214 -3.83 -3.90 11.67
C THR A 214 -5.34 -3.82 11.70
N ASN A 215 -5.89 -2.62 11.49
CA ASN A 215 -7.33 -2.37 11.45
C ASN A 215 -7.63 -1.19 10.52
N THR A 216 -8.73 -1.26 9.79
CA THR A 216 -9.26 -0.16 8.99
C THR A 216 -10.77 -0.10 9.08
N SER A 217 -11.33 1.07 8.85
CA SER A 217 -12.77 1.32 8.85
C SER A 217 -13.12 2.32 7.74
N GLN A 218 -14.32 2.25 7.22
CA GLN A 218 -14.84 3.30 6.33
C GLN A 218 -15.14 4.62 7.09
N TYR A 219 -15.19 4.56 8.42
CA TYR A 219 -15.40 5.70 9.30
C TYR A 219 -14.07 6.17 9.89
N CYS A 220 -13.84 7.48 9.86
CA CYS A 220 -12.58 8.03 10.33
C CYS A 220 -12.68 8.46 11.81
N PRO A 221 -11.92 7.81 12.72
CA PRO A 221 -11.93 8.19 14.13
C PRO A 221 -11.33 9.57 14.39
N LEU A 222 -10.38 10.03 13.55
CA LEU A 222 -9.85 11.40 13.62
C LEU A 222 -10.91 12.43 13.26
N TYR A 223 -11.70 12.17 12.21
CA TYR A 223 -12.81 13.04 11.85
C TYR A 223 -13.84 13.12 12.98
N ALA A 224 -14.27 11.98 13.50
CA ALA A 224 -15.23 11.93 14.62
C ALA A 224 -14.71 12.71 15.86
N GLN A 225 -13.44 12.59 16.20
CA GLN A 225 -12.84 13.31 17.31
C GLN A 225 -12.67 14.82 17.03
N CYS A 226 -12.14 15.18 15.86
CA CYS A 226 -11.78 16.57 15.56
C CYS A 226 -12.97 17.43 15.13
N ARG A 227 -13.95 16.83 14.45
CA ARG A 227 -15.14 17.56 13.96
C ARG A 227 -16.31 17.46 14.92
N GLU A 228 -16.59 16.26 15.40
CA GLU A 228 -17.79 15.97 16.18
C GLU A 228 -17.52 15.97 17.69
N HIS A 229 -16.24 16.00 18.10
CA HIS A 229 -15.82 15.87 19.50
C HIS A 229 -16.39 14.61 20.19
N ASN A 230 -16.71 13.60 19.39
CA ASN A 230 -17.36 12.35 19.84
C ASN A 230 -16.89 11.15 19.02
N ARG A 231 -16.02 10.34 19.58
CA ARG A 231 -15.50 9.12 18.96
C ARG A 231 -16.54 8.06 18.68
N GLY A 232 -17.68 8.10 19.35
CA GLY A 232 -18.81 7.18 19.13
C GLY A 232 -19.63 7.53 17.88
N ARG A 233 -19.53 8.75 17.36
CA ARG A 233 -20.18 9.15 16.11
C ARG A 233 -19.38 8.67 14.91
N GLN A 234 -19.91 7.63 14.27
CA GLN A 234 -19.31 7.03 13.11
C GLN A 234 -20.32 7.02 11.95
N TYR A 235 -20.11 7.87 10.99
CA TYR A 235 -20.87 7.91 9.75
C TYR A 235 -19.93 8.19 8.59
N LEU A 236 -20.38 7.83 7.41
CA LEU A 236 -19.60 7.98 6.19
C LEU A 236 -19.46 9.47 5.84
N GLN A 237 -18.22 9.94 5.79
CA GLN A 237 -17.91 11.30 5.36
C GLN A 237 -17.89 11.40 3.83
N THR A 238 -18.44 12.48 3.28
CA THR A 238 -18.35 12.82 1.87
C THR A 238 -17.16 13.74 1.58
N GLU A 239 -16.73 14.52 2.57
CA GLU A 239 -15.61 15.45 2.50
C GLU A 239 -14.86 15.52 3.83
N CYS A 240 -13.59 15.88 3.79
CA CYS A 240 -12.74 15.99 4.97
C CYS A 240 -11.70 17.11 4.78
N PRO A 241 -11.45 17.93 5.83
CA PRO A 241 -10.38 18.92 5.81
C PRO A 241 -8.97 18.34 5.87
N GLY A 242 -8.82 17.01 5.97
CA GLY A 242 -7.50 16.36 6.06
C GLY A 242 -6.88 16.39 7.45
N TYR A 243 -7.66 16.16 8.51
CA TYR A 243 -7.13 16.16 9.90
C TYR A 243 -5.92 15.25 10.11
N CYS A 244 -5.81 14.15 9.35
CA CYS A 244 -4.71 13.20 9.42
C CYS A 244 -3.39 13.72 8.84
N GLN A 245 -3.38 14.87 8.15
CA GLN A 245 -2.14 15.51 7.69
C GLN A 245 -1.31 16.05 8.87
N THR A 246 -1.98 16.47 9.94
CA THR A 246 -1.33 17.09 11.11
C THR A 246 -1.58 16.37 12.42
N LYS A 247 -2.42 15.33 12.42
CA LYS A 247 -2.84 14.62 13.63
C LYS A 247 -2.79 13.12 13.45
N THR A 248 -2.33 12.44 14.48
CA THR A 248 -2.30 10.98 14.57
C THR A 248 -2.78 10.53 15.94
N PHE A 249 -3.34 9.34 16.05
CA PHE A 249 -3.52 8.70 17.34
C PHE A 249 -2.28 7.91 17.70
N LEU A 250 -1.70 8.22 18.87
CA LEU A 250 -0.59 7.48 19.44
C LEU A 250 -1.14 6.37 20.34
N TYR A 251 -0.54 5.22 20.23
CA TYR A 251 -0.78 4.08 21.11
C TYR A 251 0.39 3.93 22.10
N PRO A 252 0.23 3.11 23.16
CA PRO A 252 1.35 2.81 24.06
C PRO A 252 2.58 2.36 23.27
N GLU A 253 3.73 2.91 23.59
CA GLU A 253 4.98 2.76 22.83
C GLU A 253 5.35 1.30 22.55
N HIS A 254 5.13 0.44 23.56
CA HIS A 254 5.43 -1.00 23.42
C HIS A 254 4.62 -1.73 22.33
N LEU A 255 3.54 -1.14 21.84
CA LEU A 255 2.75 -1.72 20.74
C LEU A 255 3.26 -1.30 19.35
N HIS A 256 4.10 -0.26 19.30
CA HIS A 256 4.59 0.34 18.05
C HIS A 256 3.47 0.58 17.02
N MET A 257 2.35 1.13 17.49
CA MET A 257 1.15 1.36 16.70
C MET A 257 0.87 2.84 16.54
N THR A 258 0.35 3.22 15.39
CA THR A 258 -0.08 4.58 15.06
C THR A 258 -1.43 4.55 14.38
N GLY A 259 -2.37 5.37 14.85
CA GLY A 259 -3.65 5.58 14.17
C GLY A 259 -3.55 6.75 13.21
N ARG A 260 -3.65 6.49 11.93
CA ARG A 260 -3.62 7.50 10.88
C ARG A 260 -4.70 7.21 9.84
N TYR A 261 -5.21 8.26 9.19
CA TYR A 261 -6.37 8.13 8.32
C TYR A 261 -7.56 7.53 9.07
N ASN A 262 -8.22 6.58 8.47
CA ASN A 262 -9.26 5.74 9.05
C ASN A 262 -8.72 4.38 9.53
N SER A 263 -7.42 4.27 9.71
CA SER A 263 -6.72 2.99 9.93
C SER A 263 -5.77 3.04 11.12
N VAL A 264 -5.41 1.88 11.59
CA VAL A 264 -4.38 1.67 12.61
C VAL A 264 -3.25 0.85 11.97
N PHE A 265 -2.05 1.35 12.13
CA PHE A 265 -0.84 0.74 11.59
C PHE A 265 0.08 0.29 12.70
N SER A 266 0.84 -0.74 12.44
CA SER A 266 1.98 -1.15 13.25
C SER A 266 3.25 -1.14 12.41
N LEU A 267 4.39 -1.07 13.09
CA LEU A 267 5.70 -0.99 12.46
C LEU A 267 6.41 -2.33 12.58
N ASP A 268 6.86 -2.85 11.44
CA ASP A 268 7.75 -4.01 11.42
C ASP A 268 9.17 -3.59 11.81
N GLN A 269 9.49 -3.78 13.09
CA GLN A 269 10.79 -3.40 13.66
C GLN A 269 11.97 -4.15 13.01
N THR A 270 11.74 -5.38 12.52
CA THR A 270 12.79 -6.15 11.87
C THR A 270 13.17 -5.55 10.53
N VAL A 271 12.16 -5.18 9.73
CA VAL A 271 12.36 -4.53 8.45
C VAL A 271 12.87 -3.11 8.63
N LEU A 272 12.38 -2.35 9.63
CA LEU A 272 12.88 -1.02 9.92
C LEU A 272 14.39 -1.03 10.20
N ARG A 273 14.86 -1.92 11.09
CA ARG A 273 16.30 -2.08 11.35
C ARG A 273 17.08 -2.49 10.12
N ALA A 274 16.48 -3.31 9.26
CA ALA A 274 17.11 -3.73 8.03
C ALA A 274 17.19 -2.59 6.98
N LEU A 275 16.27 -1.62 7.01
CA LEU A 275 16.35 -0.39 6.21
C LEU A 275 17.57 0.46 6.58
N GLU A 276 17.97 0.45 7.86
CA GLU A 276 19.15 1.16 8.37
C GLU A 276 20.47 0.47 7.99
N THR A 277 20.41 -0.81 7.65
CA THR A 277 21.55 -1.64 7.25
C THR A 277 21.28 -2.24 5.87
N ASP A 278 22.30 -2.54 5.07
CA ASP A 278 22.12 -3.13 3.73
C ASP A 278 21.52 -4.56 3.72
N SER A 279 20.75 -4.92 4.73
CA SER A 279 20.21 -6.27 4.94
C SER A 279 18.70 -6.41 4.69
N VAL A 280 18.07 -5.40 4.09
CA VAL A 280 16.60 -5.36 3.83
C VAL A 280 16.11 -6.59 3.06
N GLU A 281 16.87 -7.04 2.07
CA GLU A 281 16.46 -8.17 1.24
C GLU A 281 16.20 -9.43 2.06
N ASN A 282 17.12 -9.76 2.96
CA ASN A 282 16.98 -10.96 3.80
C ASN A 282 15.90 -10.80 4.88
N ALA A 283 15.71 -9.60 5.40
CA ALA A 283 14.72 -9.35 6.46
C ALA A 283 13.29 -9.27 5.90
N ALA A 284 13.10 -8.61 4.77
CA ALA A 284 11.78 -8.40 4.18
C ALA A 284 11.34 -9.55 3.26
N PHE A 285 12.28 -10.07 2.44
CA PHE A 285 11.96 -11.04 1.39
C PHE A 285 12.31 -12.48 1.73
N GLY A 286 13.00 -12.73 2.86
CA GLY A 286 13.47 -14.06 3.25
C GLY A 286 14.66 -14.54 2.42
N LYS A 287 15.18 -15.74 2.73
CA LYS A 287 16.28 -16.36 1.97
C LYS A 287 15.75 -17.03 0.71
N GLU A 288 16.56 -17.08 -0.36
CA GLU A 288 16.19 -17.70 -1.65
C GLU A 288 15.71 -19.17 -1.53
N GLU A 289 16.19 -19.88 -0.53
CA GLU A 289 15.84 -21.28 -0.28
C GLU A 289 14.42 -21.49 0.27
N GLN A 290 13.67 -20.41 0.55
CA GLN A 290 12.38 -20.49 1.26
C GLN A 290 11.13 -20.36 0.34
N GLY A 291 11.27 -20.43 -0.99
CA GLY A 291 10.16 -20.41 -1.94
C GLY A 291 9.99 -19.10 -2.70
N VAL A 292 8.76 -18.79 -3.14
CA VAL A 292 8.45 -17.58 -3.92
C VAL A 292 8.74 -16.32 -3.11
N ARG A 293 9.42 -15.36 -3.75
CA ARG A 293 9.78 -14.06 -3.16
C ARG A 293 9.01 -12.93 -3.84
N PRO A 294 8.73 -11.85 -3.11
CA PRO A 294 8.23 -10.63 -3.75
C PRO A 294 9.21 -10.11 -4.80
N ASP A 295 8.68 -9.71 -5.94
CA ASP A 295 9.45 -9.11 -7.03
C ASP A 295 9.52 -7.57 -6.91
N ARG A 296 8.81 -6.99 -5.92
CA ARG A 296 8.76 -5.54 -5.66
C ARG A 296 8.72 -5.24 -4.18
N ALA A 297 9.54 -4.26 -3.76
CA ALA A 297 9.41 -3.58 -2.48
C ALA A 297 8.68 -2.26 -2.67
N VAL A 298 7.66 -1.98 -1.86
CA VAL A 298 6.92 -0.71 -1.85
C VAL A 298 7.16 -0.01 -0.52
N LEU A 299 7.81 1.15 -0.57
CA LEU A 299 8.09 1.94 0.62
C LEU A 299 6.85 2.75 1.00
N ASN A 300 6.35 2.54 2.23
CA ASN A 300 5.18 3.21 2.79
C ASN A 300 5.53 3.87 4.13
N LEU A 301 6.19 5.01 4.11
CA LEU A 301 6.46 5.78 5.33
C LEU A 301 5.25 6.64 5.70
N LEU A 302 4.74 6.43 6.92
CA LEU A 302 3.53 7.09 7.43
C LEU A 302 3.85 8.38 8.19
#